data_6b5c005d86ea2d35dd236c915bd895bf
#
_entry.id   6b5c005d86ea2d35dd236c915bd895bf
#
_cell.length_a   1.000
_cell.length_b   1.000
_cell.length_c   1.000
_cell.angle_alpha   90.00
_cell.angle_beta   90.00
_cell.angle_gamma   90.00
#
_symmetry.space_group_name_H-M   'P 1'
#
loop_
_entity.id
_entity.type
_entity.pdbx_description
1 polymer ?
#
loop_
_entity_poly.entity_id
_entity_poly.type
_entity_poly.pdbx_seq_one_letter_code
_entity_poly.pdbx_strand_id
1 'polypeptide(L)'
;RGLVGSEMCIRDSPYPNETHKICENADAILFGALGDPKYDNDPTAKVRPEQGLLEMRKKLGLYANIRPTFVFPSLLEKSPIKRDRIIGTDLVFVRELTGGIYFGEKGTKENGKVAYDTCLYSEKEIIRLAKVGFDLARKRNKRLCCVDKANVLESSRLWRKTIQGMESSYKDIEVSYEFADAVAMRLIQSPNMYDVLVTANLFGDILTDEASVIS
;
A
#
# COMPACT_ATOMS: atom_id res chain seq x y z
N ARG A 1 6.29 16.16 -22.05
CA ARG A 1 7.23 15.33 -21.26
C ARG A 1 7.76 16.20 -20.14
N GLY A 2 7.12 16.19 -18.97
CA GLY A 2 7.54 16.94 -17.79
C GLY A 2 8.08 15.98 -16.74
N LEU A 3 9.26 16.26 -16.21
CA LEU A 3 9.81 15.60 -15.01
C LEU A 3 9.12 16.21 -13.80
N VAL A 4 8.15 15.49 -13.22
CA VAL A 4 7.34 15.98 -12.09
C VAL A 4 8.18 16.21 -10.81
N GLY A 5 9.32 15.56 -10.66
CA GLY A 5 10.12 15.61 -9.43
C GLY A 5 10.96 16.88 -9.23
N SER A 6 11.52 17.48 -10.27
CA SER A 6 12.40 18.66 -10.14
C SER A 6 11.66 20.00 -10.10
N GLU A 7 10.45 20.07 -10.63
CA GLU A 7 9.62 21.29 -10.63
C GLU A 7 8.87 21.50 -9.31
N MET A 8 8.66 20.48 -8.51
CA MET A 8 7.96 20.57 -7.21
C MET A 8 8.67 21.49 -6.19
N CYS A 9 10.00 21.64 -6.31
CA CYS A 9 10.78 22.52 -5.44
C CYS A 9 10.75 23.98 -5.85
N ILE A 10 10.24 24.31 -7.05
CA ILE A 10 10.29 25.65 -7.63
C ILE A 10 8.92 26.34 -7.56
N ARG A 11 7.84 25.60 -7.38
CA ARG A 11 6.46 26.12 -7.33
C ARG A 11 5.88 25.99 -5.93
N ASP A 12 5.01 26.92 -5.53
CA ASP A 12 4.35 26.97 -4.22
C ASP A 12 3.38 25.78 -3.95
N SER A 13 3.16 24.90 -4.92
CA SER A 13 2.31 23.72 -4.83
C SER A 13 3.06 22.46 -5.24
N PRO A 14 3.04 21.39 -4.41
CA PRO A 14 3.67 20.11 -4.74
C PRO A 14 2.95 19.34 -5.85
N TYR A 15 1.71 19.71 -6.21
CA TYR A 15 0.94 19.14 -7.31
C TYR A 15 0.10 20.22 -8.02
N PRO A 16 0.71 21.01 -8.94
CA PRO A 16 0.02 22.10 -9.64
C PRO A 16 -1.13 21.62 -10.50
N ASN A 17 -2.17 22.44 -10.66
CA ASN A 17 -3.34 22.10 -11.49
C ASN A 17 -2.99 21.84 -12.96
N GLU A 18 -1.96 22.46 -13.49
CA GLU A 18 -1.45 22.20 -14.83
C GLU A 18 -0.93 20.76 -14.97
N THR A 19 -0.11 20.31 -14.00
CA THR A 19 0.36 18.93 -13.93
C THR A 19 -0.80 17.95 -13.79
N HIS A 20 -1.81 18.28 -12.96
CA HIS A 20 -2.99 17.44 -12.81
C HIS A 20 -3.73 17.22 -14.12
N LYS A 21 -3.98 18.28 -14.91
CA LYS A 21 -4.64 18.19 -16.21
C LYS A 21 -3.87 17.31 -17.21
N ILE A 22 -2.54 17.38 -17.20
CA ILE A 22 -1.70 16.51 -18.03
C ILE A 22 -1.86 15.05 -17.60
N CYS A 23 -1.78 14.78 -16.30
CA CYS A 23 -1.92 13.44 -15.75
C CYS A 23 -3.31 12.84 -16.01
N GLU A 24 -4.37 13.64 -15.90
CA GLU A 24 -5.76 13.22 -16.12
C GLU A 24 -6.01 12.77 -17.57
N ASN A 25 -5.34 13.38 -18.54
CA ASN A 25 -5.48 13.07 -19.96
C ASN A 25 -4.42 12.08 -20.48
N ALA A 26 -3.55 11.55 -19.63
CA ALA A 26 -2.51 10.61 -20.02
C ALA A 26 -3.01 9.15 -19.91
N ASP A 27 -2.64 8.30 -20.87
CA ASP A 27 -2.93 6.86 -20.82
C ASP A 27 -2.20 6.16 -19.68
N ALA A 28 -1.00 6.64 -19.33
CA ALA A 28 -0.20 6.14 -18.23
C ALA A 28 0.76 7.20 -17.70
N ILE A 29 1.16 7.07 -16.44
CA ILE A 29 2.09 7.97 -15.77
C ILE A 29 3.29 7.15 -15.31
N LEU A 30 4.48 7.47 -15.82
CA LEU A 30 5.74 6.95 -15.26
C LEU A 30 6.18 7.88 -14.13
N PHE A 31 6.16 7.36 -12.90
CA PHE A 31 6.49 8.10 -11.69
C PHE A 31 7.84 7.62 -11.13
N GLY A 32 8.72 8.55 -10.79
CA GLY A 32 10.01 8.26 -10.16
C GLY A 32 9.93 8.33 -8.62
N ALA A 33 11.10 8.27 -7.98
CA ALA A 33 11.21 8.48 -6.54
C ALA A 33 10.90 9.93 -6.18
N LEU A 34 10.30 10.12 -5.00
CA LEU A 34 9.92 11.42 -4.46
C LEU A 34 10.48 11.54 -3.04
N GLY A 35 10.95 12.73 -2.71
CA GLY A 35 11.54 13.04 -1.40
C GLY A 35 12.86 13.79 -1.57
N ASP A 36 13.20 14.60 -0.56
CA ASP A 36 14.49 15.28 -0.49
C ASP A 36 14.85 15.40 1.00
N PRO A 37 16.02 14.87 1.44
CA PRO A 37 16.44 14.87 2.83
C PRO A 37 16.41 16.23 3.53
N LYS A 38 16.45 17.33 2.76
CA LYS A 38 16.32 18.69 3.34
C LYS A 38 14.99 18.95 4.02
N TYR A 39 13.90 18.27 3.58
CA TYR A 39 12.57 18.40 4.19
C TYR A 39 12.40 17.48 5.41
N ASP A 40 13.13 16.38 5.49
CA ASP A 40 13.05 15.44 6.62
C ASP A 40 13.53 16.07 7.92
N ASN A 41 14.53 16.95 7.83
CA ASN A 41 15.15 17.62 8.96
C ASN A 41 14.55 18.99 9.28
N ASP A 42 13.57 19.48 8.50
CA ASP A 42 12.91 20.75 8.74
C ASP A 42 11.48 20.55 9.27
N PRO A 43 11.26 20.59 10.60
CA PRO A 43 9.93 20.48 11.18
C PRO A 43 9.02 21.66 10.84
N THR A 44 9.58 22.76 10.31
CA THR A 44 8.84 23.98 9.95
C THR A 44 8.41 24.01 8.48
N ALA A 45 8.84 23.03 7.67
CA ALA A 45 8.48 22.93 6.27
C ALA A 45 6.96 22.85 6.08
N LYS A 46 6.38 23.90 5.52
CA LYS A 46 4.92 24.00 5.26
C LYS A 46 4.48 23.10 4.11
N VAL A 47 5.37 22.84 3.17
CA VAL A 47 5.10 22.03 1.98
C VAL A 47 6.13 20.90 1.91
N ARG A 48 5.65 19.68 1.78
CA ARG A 48 6.46 18.47 1.65
C ARG A 48 6.17 17.76 0.33
N PRO A 49 7.16 17.16 -0.33
CA PRO A 49 6.97 16.43 -1.59
C PRO A 49 5.90 15.35 -1.50
N GLU A 50 5.82 14.64 -0.37
CA GLU A 50 4.86 13.57 -0.11
C GLU A 50 3.40 14.04 -0.19
N GLN A 51 3.13 15.30 0.15
CA GLN A 51 1.78 15.88 0.04
C GLN A 51 1.30 15.90 -1.41
N GLY A 52 2.21 16.20 -2.37
CA GLY A 52 1.90 16.17 -3.80
C GLY A 52 1.55 14.78 -4.31
N LEU A 53 2.26 13.76 -3.84
CA LEU A 53 1.96 12.37 -4.18
C LEU A 53 0.60 11.93 -3.65
N LEU A 54 0.30 12.25 -2.38
CA LEU A 54 -0.99 11.92 -1.77
C LEU A 54 -2.14 12.65 -2.47
N GLU A 55 -1.96 13.92 -2.83
CA GLU A 55 -2.94 14.71 -3.57
C GLU A 55 -3.18 14.12 -4.98
N MET A 56 -2.13 13.77 -5.70
CA MET A 56 -2.21 13.11 -7.00
C MET A 56 -2.99 11.79 -6.91
N ARG A 57 -2.66 10.92 -5.97
CA ARG A 57 -3.37 9.65 -5.74
C ARG A 57 -4.87 9.86 -5.52
N LYS A 58 -5.21 10.84 -4.69
CA LYS A 58 -6.61 11.16 -4.37
C LYS A 58 -7.35 11.74 -5.57
N LYS A 59 -6.78 12.74 -6.25
CA LYS A 59 -7.41 13.42 -7.40
C LYS A 59 -7.62 12.49 -8.59
N LEU A 60 -6.67 11.62 -8.87
CA LEU A 60 -6.73 10.64 -9.97
C LEU A 60 -7.44 9.32 -9.57
N GLY A 61 -7.85 9.17 -8.32
CA GLY A 61 -8.53 7.97 -7.84
C GLY A 61 -7.67 6.71 -7.89
N LEU A 62 -6.36 6.82 -7.67
CA LEU A 62 -5.40 5.71 -7.70
C LEU A 62 -5.46 4.92 -6.38
N TYR A 63 -6.50 4.11 -6.22
CA TYR A 63 -6.81 3.45 -4.96
C TYR A 63 -6.11 2.10 -4.74
N ALA A 64 -5.66 1.43 -5.78
CA ALA A 64 -5.04 0.11 -5.69
C ALA A 64 -3.57 0.16 -6.12
N ASN A 65 -2.67 -0.13 -5.21
CA ASN A 65 -1.25 -0.31 -5.49
C ASN A 65 -0.93 -1.80 -5.56
N ILE A 66 -0.51 -2.26 -6.73
CA ILE A 66 -0.16 -3.66 -6.98
C ILE A 66 1.36 -3.77 -6.89
N ARG A 67 1.85 -4.52 -5.91
CA ARG A 67 3.28 -4.70 -5.64
C ARG A 67 3.65 -6.19 -5.69
N PRO A 68 4.14 -6.67 -6.83
CA PRO A 68 4.63 -8.03 -6.94
C PRO A 68 5.98 -8.17 -6.21
N THR A 69 6.17 -9.31 -5.57
CA THR A 69 7.43 -9.73 -4.95
C THR A 69 7.71 -11.15 -5.40
N PHE A 70 8.80 -11.34 -6.12
CA PHE A 70 9.21 -12.66 -6.58
C PHE A 70 10.74 -12.77 -6.54
N VAL A 71 11.21 -13.98 -6.31
CA VAL A 71 12.64 -14.23 -6.21
C VAL A 71 13.21 -14.64 -7.56
N PHE A 72 14.16 -13.87 -8.06
CA PHE A 72 14.92 -14.24 -9.24
C PHE A 72 15.88 -15.37 -8.91
N PRO A 73 15.87 -16.49 -9.64
CA PRO A 73 16.79 -17.61 -9.37
C PRO A 73 18.27 -17.21 -9.33
N SER A 74 18.66 -16.21 -10.13
CA SER A 74 20.02 -15.67 -10.18
C SER A 74 20.42 -14.83 -8.94
N LEU A 75 19.44 -14.39 -8.15
CA LEU A 75 19.67 -13.55 -6.97
C LEU A 75 19.48 -14.31 -5.65
N LEU A 76 19.06 -15.58 -5.68
CA LEU A 76 18.83 -16.40 -4.49
C LEU A 76 19.99 -16.38 -3.49
N GLU A 77 21.23 -16.44 -4.00
CA GLU A 77 22.44 -16.44 -3.16
C GLU A 77 22.86 -15.03 -2.68
N LYS A 78 22.19 -13.99 -3.16
CA LYS A 78 22.44 -12.60 -2.75
C LYS A 78 21.49 -12.12 -1.66
N SER A 79 20.35 -12.80 -1.48
CA SER A 79 19.38 -12.45 -0.46
C SER A 79 19.98 -12.63 0.95
N PRO A 80 19.71 -11.73 1.91
CA PRO A 80 20.07 -11.92 3.31
C PRO A 80 19.27 -13.02 4.00
N ILE A 81 18.18 -13.49 3.36
CA ILE A 81 17.32 -14.56 3.88
C ILE A 81 17.79 -15.90 3.31
N LYS A 82 17.75 -16.93 4.14
CA LYS A 82 18.17 -18.29 3.73
C LYS A 82 17.38 -18.74 2.50
N ARG A 83 18.10 -19.32 1.53
CA ARG A 83 17.57 -19.80 0.26
C ARG A 83 16.34 -20.71 0.41
N ASP A 84 16.40 -21.67 1.34
CA ASP A 84 15.32 -22.62 1.60
C ASP A 84 14.02 -21.96 2.07
N ARG A 85 14.09 -20.73 2.58
CA ARG A 85 12.93 -19.96 3.01
C ARG A 85 12.24 -19.22 1.87
N ILE A 86 13.01 -18.73 0.91
CA ILE A 86 12.53 -17.82 -0.13
C ILE A 86 12.34 -18.46 -1.51
N ILE A 87 12.92 -19.64 -1.72
CA ILE A 87 12.82 -20.33 -3.01
C ILE A 87 11.35 -20.54 -3.42
N GLY A 88 11.05 -20.21 -4.67
CA GLY A 88 9.69 -20.34 -5.22
C GLY A 88 8.71 -19.24 -4.73
N THR A 89 9.19 -18.21 -4.05
CA THR A 89 8.34 -17.07 -3.67
C THR A 89 7.90 -16.30 -4.91
N ASP A 90 6.59 -16.18 -5.09
CA ASP A 90 5.91 -15.34 -6.07
C ASP A 90 4.57 -14.90 -5.47
N LEU A 91 4.55 -13.73 -4.89
CA LEU A 91 3.38 -13.16 -4.23
C LEU A 91 3.09 -11.73 -4.71
N VAL A 92 1.86 -11.25 -4.52
CA VAL A 92 1.44 -9.91 -4.90
C VAL A 92 0.67 -9.25 -3.76
N PHE A 93 1.12 -8.07 -3.35
CA PHE A 93 0.33 -7.21 -2.48
C PHE A 93 -0.61 -6.33 -3.29
N VAL A 94 -1.84 -6.21 -2.82
CA VAL A 94 -2.83 -5.21 -3.26
C VAL A 94 -3.06 -4.28 -2.08
N ARG A 95 -2.34 -3.16 -2.08
CA ARG A 95 -2.35 -2.15 -1.02
C ARG A 95 -3.36 -1.05 -1.35
N GLU A 96 -4.19 -0.67 -0.40
CA GLU A 96 -5.04 0.51 -0.51
C GLU A 96 -4.20 1.79 -0.45
N LEU A 97 -4.50 2.80 -1.31
CA LEU A 97 -3.67 4.00 -1.43
C LEU A 97 -4.37 5.33 -1.14
N THR A 98 -5.69 5.37 -0.95
CA THR A 98 -6.45 6.63 -0.90
C THR A 98 -7.25 6.81 0.39
N GLY A 99 -7.10 5.89 1.33
CA GLY A 99 -7.78 5.89 2.63
C GLY A 99 -6.83 5.66 3.80
N GLY A 100 -7.43 5.39 4.96
CA GLY A 100 -6.74 5.05 6.18
C GLY A 100 -6.06 6.24 6.85
N ILE A 101 -5.03 5.95 7.64
CA ILE A 101 -4.35 6.92 8.50
C ILE A 101 -3.64 8.04 7.72
N TYR A 102 -3.24 7.79 6.48
CA TYR A 102 -2.57 8.81 5.66
C TYR A 102 -3.52 9.91 5.16
N PHE A 103 -4.81 9.63 5.08
CA PHE A 103 -5.84 10.53 4.54
C PHE A 103 -6.90 10.95 5.56
N GLY A 104 -6.88 10.37 6.75
CA GLY A 104 -7.79 10.73 7.84
C GLY A 104 -7.49 12.10 8.44
N GLU A 105 -8.38 12.53 9.30
CA GLU A 105 -8.17 13.75 10.09
C GLU A 105 -6.93 13.58 10.97
N LYS A 106 -6.12 14.62 11.02
CA LYS A 106 -4.90 14.65 11.82
C LYS A 106 -4.69 16.02 12.43
N GLY A 107 -3.98 16.07 13.53
CA GLY A 107 -3.71 17.35 14.17
C GLY A 107 -2.92 17.23 15.46
N THR A 108 -2.71 18.39 16.06
CA THR A 108 -2.06 18.52 17.37
C THR A 108 -2.96 19.27 18.35
N LYS A 109 -2.82 18.97 19.63
CA LYS A 109 -3.48 19.63 20.77
C LYS A 109 -2.42 20.06 21.80
N GLU A 110 -2.82 20.84 22.80
CA GLU A 110 -1.97 21.24 23.91
C GLU A 110 -0.63 21.85 23.48
N ASN A 111 -0.67 22.79 22.51
CA ASN A 111 0.51 23.46 21.96
C ASN A 111 1.56 22.45 21.39
N GLY A 112 1.08 21.41 20.69
CA GLY A 112 1.95 20.42 20.06
C GLY A 112 2.39 19.26 20.97
N LYS A 113 1.93 19.21 22.22
CA LYS A 113 2.27 18.13 23.15
C LYS A 113 1.47 16.84 22.95
N VAL A 114 0.34 16.94 22.24
CA VAL A 114 -0.51 15.80 21.86
C VAL A 114 -0.71 15.82 20.36
N ALA A 115 -0.51 14.71 19.68
CA ALA A 115 -0.76 14.55 18.25
C ALA A 115 -1.68 13.37 18.01
N TYR A 116 -2.51 13.43 16.94
CA TYR A 116 -3.39 12.36 16.55
C TYR A 116 -3.50 12.25 15.03
N ASP A 117 -3.67 11.00 14.56
CA ASP A 117 -3.99 10.66 13.18
C ASP A 117 -5.16 9.66 13.19
N THR A 118 -6.19 9.91 12.39
CA THR A 118 -7.39 9.07 12.33
C THR A 118 -7.29 8.05 11.21
N CYS A 119 -7.47 6.77 11.53
CA CYS A 119 -7.58 5.70 10.53
C CYS A 119 -9.05 5.48 10.17
N LEU A 120 -9.46 5.91 8.97
CA LEU A 120 -10.82 5.84 8.49
C LEU A 120 -10.90 5.01 7.20
N TYR A 121 -11.85 4.07 7.16
CA TYR A 121 -12.22 3.31 5.95
C TYR A 121 -13.74 3.17 5.85
N SER A 122 -14.25 3.25 4.63
CA SER A 122 -15.63 2.89 4.30
C SER A 122 -15.68 1.50 3.67
N GLU A 123 -16.83 0.84 3.79
CA GLU A 123 -17.08 -0.45 3.14
C GLU A 123 -16.87 -0.38 1.61
N LYS A 124 -17.26 0.74 0.97
CA LYS A 124 -17.07 0.95 -0.48
C LYS A 124 -15.60 0.94 -0.89
N GLU A 125 -14.72 1.56 -0.10
CA GLU A 125 -13.28 1.57 -0.36
C GLU A 125 -12.69 0.18 -0.24
N ILE A 126 -13.12 -0.58 0.75
CA ILE A 126 -12.68 -1.97 0.95
C ILE A 126 -13.14 -2.85 -0.19
N ILE A 127 -14.43 -2.78 -0.59
CA ILE A 127 -14.99 -3.58 -1.69
C ILE A 127 -14.25 -3.34 -3.01
N ARG A 128 -14.00 -2.08 -3.39
CA ARG A 128 -13.32 -1.77 -4.65
C ARG A 128 -11.90 -2.34 -4.70
N LEU A 129 -11.19 -2.29 -3.59
CA LEU A 129 -9.85 -2.86 -3.50
C LEU A 129 -9.87 -4.39 -3.47
N ALA A 130 -10.75 -4.97 -2.65
CA ALA A 130 -10.89 -6.42 -2.53
C ALA A 130 -11.23 -7.08 -3.88
N LYS A 131 -12.06 -6.45 -4.72
CA LYS A 131 -12.32 -6.91 -6.10
C LYS A 131 -11.04 -7.06 -6.90
N VAL A 132 -10.13 -6.10 -6.84
CA VAL A 132 -8.83 -6.18 -7.52
C VAL A 132 -8.04 -7.39 -6.99
N GLY A 133 -8.02 -7.60 -5.67
CA GLY A 133 -7.36 -8.75 -5.06
C GLY A 133 -7.96 -10.10 -5.50
N PHE A 134 -9.27 -10.23 -5.48
CA PHE A 134 -9.97 -11.43 -5.93
C PHE A 134 -9.74 -11.72 -7.42
N ASP A 135 -9.80 -10.69 -8.27
CA ASP A 135 -9.59 -10.83 -9.72
C ASP A 135 -8.13 -11.22 -10.03
N LEU A 136 -7.17 -10.72 -9.27
CA LEU A 136 -5.78 -11.17 -9.35
C LEU A 136 -5.62 -12.61 -8.88
N ALA A 137 -6.19 -12.99 -7.75
CA ALA A 137 -6.12 -14.34 -7.22
C ALA A 137 -6.69 -15.37 -8.22
N ARG A 138 -7.80 -15.05 -8.92
CA ARG A 138 -8.34 -15.90 -10.00
C ARG A 138 -7.37 -16.19 -11.12
N LYS A 139 -6.53 -15.21 -11.46
CA LYS A 139 -5.52 -15.31 -12.53
C LYS A 139 -4.23 -15.97 -12.06
N ARG A 140 -4.11 -16.25 -10.76
CA ARG A 140 -2.93 -16.84 -10.10
C ARG A 140 -3.32 -18.17 -9.45
N ASN A 141 -2.86 -18.42 -8.22
CA ASN A 141 -3.04 -19.70 -7.53
C ASN A 141 -4.33 -19.80 -6.72
N LYS A 142 -5.27 -18.87 -6.90
CA LYS A 142 -6.59 -18.84 -6.26
C LYS A 142 -6.55 -18.77 -4.72
N ARG A 143 -5.52 -18.17 -4.17
CA ARG A 143 -5.38 -17.94 -2.73
C ARG A 143 -5.31 -16.44 -2.45
N LEU A 144 -6.14 -15.96 -1.53
CA LEU A 144 -6.16 -14.58 -1.10
C LEU A 144 -6.03 -14.50 0.43
N CYS A 145 -5.08 -13.71 0.91
CA CYS A 145 -4.94 -13.41 2.33
C CYS A 145 -5.39 -11.97 2.61
N CYS A 146 -6.40 -11.81 3.47
CA CYS A 146 -6.78 -10.52 4.03
C CYS A 146 -5.87 -10.21 5.22
N VAL A 147 -5.06 -9.16 5.10
CA VAL A 147 -4.13 -8.74 6.15
C VAL A 147 -4.74 -7.58 6.92
N ASP A 148 -4.97 -7.79 8.22
CA ASP A 148 -5.64 -6.82 9.07
C ASP A 148 -5.09 -6.79 10.52
N LYS A 149 -5.73 -6.04 11.41
CA LYS A 149 -5.47 -6.02 12.86
C LYS A 149 -6.82 -6.04 13.61
N ALA A 150 -7.71 -6.93 13.22
CA ALA A 150 -9.10 -6.99 13.71
C ALA A 150 -9.22 -7.30 15.20
N ASN A 151 -8.19 -7.86 15.82
CA ASN A 151 -8.15 -8.05 17.27
C ASN A 151 -8.10 -6.74 18.06
N VAL A 152 -7.70 -5.62 17.44
CA VAL A 152 -7.53 -4.31 18.09
C VAL A 152 -8.35 -3.21 17.41
N LEU A 153 -8.31 -3.10 16.07
CA LEU A 153 -8.80 -1.94 15.33
C LEU A 153 -10.21 -2.16 14.77
N GLU A 154 -11.10 -1.18 14.97
CA GLU A 154 -12.45 -1.20 14.38
C GLU A 154 -12.39 -1.13 12.84
N SER A 155 -11.51 -0.32 12.28
CA SER A 155 -11.30 -0.26 10.83
C SER A 155 -10.91 -1.63 10.25
N SER A 156 -10.08 -2.39 10.94
CA SER A 156 -9.70 -3.75 10.54
C SER A 156 -10.82 -4.77 10.70
N ARG A 157 -11.69 -4.61 11.71
CA ARG A 157 -12.92 -5.44 11.85
C ARG A 157 -13.86 -5.22 10.67
N LEU A 158 -14.02 -3.96 10.23
CA LEU A 158 -14.78 -3.64 9.02
C LEU A 158 -14.14 -4.28 7.78
N TRP A 159 -12.81 -4.22 7.63
CA TRP A 159 -12.08 -4.87 6.54
C TRP A 159 -12.39 -6.36 6.47
N ARG A 160 -12.19 -7.07 7.57
CA ARG A 160 -12.43 -8.52 7.66
C ARG A 160 -13.88 -8.86 7.34
N LYS A 161 -14.84 -8.19 7.98
CA LYS A 161 -16.27 -8.40 7.76
C LYS A 161 -16.68 -8.17 6.30
N THR A 162 -16.16 -7.12 5.67
CA THR A 162 -16.48 -6.79 4.28
C THR A 162 -15.97 -7.86 3.32
N ILE A 163 -14.72 -8.31 3.49
CA ILE A 163 -14.14 -9.35 2.63
C ILE A 163 -14.85 -10.68 2.84
N GLN A 164 -15.18 -11.05 4.09
CA GLN A 164 -16.01 -12.24 4.38
C GLN A 164 -17.36 -12.19 3.66
N GLY A 165 -18.02 -11.03 3.63
CA GLY A 165 -19.26 -10.84 2.90
C GLY A 165 -19.14 -11.06 1.39
N MET A 166 -17.95 -10.90 0.82
CA MET A 166 -17.68 -11.09 -0.61
C MET A 166 -17.37 -12.55 -1.00
N GLU A 167 -16.97 -13.42 -0.06
CA GLU A 167 -16.54 -14.80 -0.35
C GLU A 167 -17.59 -15.61 -1.12
N SER A 168 -18.88 -15.39 -0.84
CA SER A 168 -19.95 -16.09 -1.55
C SER A 168 -19.95 -15.87 -3.06
N SER A 169 -19.40 -14.75 -3.53
CA SER A 169 -19.26 -14.39 -4.96
C SER A 169 -17.94 -14.89 -5.56
N TYR A 170 -17.03 -15.41 -4.74
CA TYR A 170 -15.68 -15.86 -5.13
C TYR A 170 -15.36 -17.25 -4.59
N LYS A 171 -16.32 -18.19 -4.70
CA LYS A 171 -16.23 -19.57 -4.17
C LYS A 171 -15.06 -20.39 -4.72
N ASP A 172 -14.48 -19.94 -5.82
CA ASP A 172 -13.32 -20.55 -6.46
C ASP A 172 -11.97 -20.10 -5.86
N ILE A 173 -11.99 -19.19 -4.86
CA ILE A 173 -10.81 -18.64 -4.21
C ILE A 173 -10.79 -19.06 -2.74
N GLU A 174 -9.66 -19.59 -2.30
CA GLU A 174 -9.38 -19.84 -0.89
C GLU A 174 -9.01 -18.53 -0.20
N VAL A 175 -9.78 -18.12 0.82
CA VAL A 175 -9.57 -16.88 1.56
C VAL A 175 -9.07 -17.18 2.96
N SER A 176 -7.98 -16.54 3.34
CA SER A 176 -7.44 -16.57 4.71
C SER A 176 -7.39 -15.17 5.33
N TYR A 177 -7.31 -15.12 6.65
CA TYR A 177 -7.31 -13.88 7.44
C TYR A 177 -6.18 -13.92 8.44
N GLU A 178 -5.24 -12.98 8.31
CA GLU A 178 -4.09 -12.91 9.20
C GLU A 178 -3.87 -11.51 9.76
N PHE A 179 -3.32 -11.46 10.97
CA PHE A 179 -2.91 -10.18 11.55
C PHE A 179 -1.60 -9.71 10.91
N ALA A 180 -1.45 -8.41 10.73
CA ALA A 180 -0.31 -7.81 10.06
C ALA A 180 1.04 -8.19 10.71
N ASP A 181 1.09 -8.28 12.03
CA ASP A 181 2.27 -8.73 12.77
C ASP A 181 2.62 -10.21 12.53
N ALA A 182 1.63 -11.07 12.34
CA ALA A 182 1.85 -12.46 11.98
C ALA A 182 2.36 -12.59 10.54
N VAL A 183 1.80 -11.79 9.61
CA VAL A 183 2.25 -11.75 8.21
C VAL A 183 3.71 -11.27 8.14
N ALA A 184 4.11 -10.24 8.90
CA ALA A 184 5.49 -9.77 8.95
C ALA A 184 6.47 -10.90 9.33
N MET A 185 6.16 -11.68 10.37
CA MET A 185 6.98 -12.85 10.72
C MET A 185 7.04 -13.90 9.61
N ARG A 186 5.89 -14.18 8.97
CA ARG A 186 5.78 -15.22 7.94
C ARG A 186 6.42 -14.85 6.63
N LEU A 187 6.48 -13.57 6.28
CA LEU A 187 7.22 -13.09 5.11
C LEU A 187 8.71 -13.45 5.20
N ILE A 188 9.28 -13.46 6.40
CA ILE A 188 10.67 -13.87 6.62
C ILE A 188 10.80 -15.41 6.68
N GLN A 189 9.82 -16.09 7.29
CA GLN A 189 9.91 -17.52 7.58
C GLN A 189 9.51 -18.41 6.40
N SER A 190 8.47 -18.04 5.66
CA SER A 190 7.84 -18.87 4.62
C SER A 190 7.00 -18.03 3.66
N PRO A 191 7.59 -17.05 2.94
CA PRO A 191 6.84 -16.15 2.07
C PRO A 191 6.12 -16.86 0.93
N ASN A 192 6.61 -18.02 0.50
CA ASN A 192 6.03 -18.86 -0.56
C ASN A 192 4.65 -19.45 -0.23
N MET A 193 4.20 -19.32 1.01
CA MET A 193 2.83 -19.69 1.39
C MET A 193 1.78 -18.71 0.87
N TYR A 194 2.17 -17.48 0.55
CA TYR A 194 1.26 -16.46 0.05
C TYR A 194 1.17 -16.44 -1.47
N ASP A 195 0.03 -15.98 -1.98
CA ASP A 195 -0.21 -15.72 -3.40
C ASP A 195 -0.64 -14.26 -3.59
N VAL A 196 -1.84 -13.87 -3.16
CA VAL A 196 -2.31 -12.49 -3.18
C VAL A 196 -2.63 -12.04 -1.75
N LEU A 197 -2.09 -10.90 -1.34
CA LEU A 197 -2.36 -10.29 -0.05
C LEU A 197 -3.09 -8.95 -0.26
N VAL A 198 -4.25 -8.79 0.36
CA VAL A 198 -5.03 -7.53 0.34
C VAL A 198 -4.91 -6.85 1.69
N THR A 199 -4.56 -5.57 1.70
CA THR A 199 -4.25 -4.88 2.96
C THR A 199 -4.56 -3.39 2.92
N ALA A 200 -4.79 -2.82 4.10
CA ALA A 200 -4.92 -1.40 4.35
C ALA A 200 -3.62 -0.64 4.04
N ASN A 201 -3.72 0.68 3.89
CA ASN A 201 -2.64 1.54 3.43
C ASN A 201 -1.35 1.39 4.27
N LEU A 202 -1.41 1.63 5.57
CA LEU A 202 -0.23 1.59 6.45
C LEU A 202 0.41 0.20 6.52
N PHE A 203 -0.40 -0.85 6.68
CA PHE A 203 0.14 -2.21 6.75
C PHE A 203 0.79 -2.61 5.42
N GLY A 204 0.14 -2.23 4.30
CA GLY A 204 0.70 -2.48 2.97
C GLY A 204 2.02 -1.75 2.73
N ASP A 205 2.19 -0.55 3.27
CA ASP A 205 3.45 0.20 3.20
C ASP A 205 4.59 -0.58 3.86
N ILE A 206 4.41 -0.93 5.11
CA ILE A 206 5.44 -1.61 5.91
C ILE A 206 5.74 -3.01 5.35
N LEU A 207 4.71 -3.81 5.11
CA LEU A 207 4.89 -5.21 4.69
C LEU A 207 5.46 -5.35 3.27
N THR A 208 5.19 -4.41 2.37
CA THR A 208 5.77 -4.47 1.02
C THR A 208 7.25 -4.07 1.01
N ASP A 209 7.66 -3.17 1.90
CA ASP A 209 9.07 -2.82 2.04
C ASP A 209 9.84 -3.96 2.72
N GLU A 210 9.26 -4.63 3.72
CA GLU A 210 9.79 -5.86 4.29
C GLU A 210 9.93 -6.96 3.22
N ALA A 211 8.89 -7.17 2.41
CA ALA A 211 8.89 -8.16 1.34
C ALA A 211 9.92 -7.85 0.24
N SER A 212 10.29 -6.59 0.04
CA SER A 212 11.32 -6.22 -0.94
C SER A 212 12.69 -6.82 -0.65
N VAL A 213 12.97 -7.17 0.61
CA VAL A 213 14.23 -7.83 1.03
C VAL A 213 14.32 -9.28 0.52
N ILE A 214 13.19 -9.88 0.12
CA ILE A 214 13.12 -11.25 -0.40
C ILE A 214 13.60 -11.32 -1.85
N SER A 215 13.44 -10.23 -2.62
CA SER A 215 13.66 -10.15 -4.08
C SER A 215 15.11 -10.01 -4.48
#